data_5c7a2c7b73f913a68fe11efb6181037c
#
_entry.id   5c7a2c7b73f913a68fe11efb6181037c
#
_cell.length_a   1.000
_cell.length_b   1.000
_cell.length_c   1.000
_cell.angle_alpha   90.00
_cell.angle_beta   90.00
_cell.angle_gamma   90.00
#
_symmetry.space_group_name_H-M   'P 1'
#
loop_
_entity.id
_entity.type
_entity.pdbx_description
1 polymer ?
#
loop_
_entity_poly.entity_id
_entity_poly.type
_entity_poly.pdbx_seq_one_letter_code
_entity_poly.pdbx_strand_id
1 'polypeptide(L)'
;MMSKSLIKAGLIAGLLMGAVQAQAASATLDKMKSSGAVTMGVRESSIPMSYTTGDSRFDGYHVEICRMILGDIKDKLGMSTLRINYQPVTSQNRVPLVQNGTVDIECGTTTNNTARAKDVGFANTLYVEEVRIAVKANSGIKSISDLAGKKVATTTGTTSVQLLRKHERANGVNFDEVFGKDHADSFLLLESGRADAFVMDGSILAGNIANSKNPKDYKIVGEVLSTEPIAIMVRKDDPEFKAAVNAAIAKIVANGKMPGLWNKWFLSPIPPKNIVVGLELSPATKNAWANLNDKPAEDYNKK
;
A
#
# COMPACT_ATOMS: atom_id res chain seq x y z
N MET A 1 -65.05 -29.72 -54.64
CA MET A 1 -63.75 -30.40 -54.54
C MET A 1 -62.93 -29.71 -53.49
N MET A 2 -62.73 -30.37 -52.34
CA MET A 2 -62.14 -29.85 -51.14
C MET A 2 -60.66 -30.18 -51.14
N SER A 3 -59.80 -29.17 -51.00
CA SER A 3 -58.38 -29.31 -50.77
C SER A 3 -58.06 -29.08 -49.26
N LYS A 4 -57.51 -30.13 -48.63
CA LYS A 4 -57.07 -30.08 -47.22
C LYS A 4 -55.64 -29.57 -47.11
N SER A 5 -55.48 -28.40 -46.46
CA SER A 5 -54.16 -27.89 -46.08
C SER A 5 -53.73 -28.49 -44.74
N LEU A 6 -52.60 -29.17 -44.72
CA LEU A 6 -51.93 -29.68 -43.53
C LEU A 6 -50.98 -28.58 -42.94
N ILE A 7 -51.30 -28.16 -41.75
CA ILE A 7 -50.44 -27.27 -40.96
C ILE A 7 -49.40 -28.17 -40.26
N LYS A 8 -48.11 -28.01 -40.59
CA LYS A 8 -46.98 -28.60 -39.83
C LYS A 8 -46.57 -27.63 -38.72
N ALA A 9 -46.85 -27.99 -37.49
CA ALA A 9 -46.32 -27.32 -36.32
C ALA A 9 -44.88 -27.78 -36.10
N GLY A 10 -43.91 -26.89 -36.32
CA GLY A 10 -42.50 -27.13 -36.00
C GLY A 10 -42.24 -26.72 -34.56
N LEU A 11 -41.91 -27.69 -33.72
CA LEU A 11 -41.37 -27.45 -32.37
C LEU A 11 -39.94 -26.93 -32.49
N ILE A 12 -39.70 -25.66 -32.18
CA ILE A 12 -38.36 -25.10 -31.97
C ILE A 12 -38.01 -25.30 -30.50
N ALA A 13 -37.24 -26.36 -30.22
CA ALA A 13 -36.60 -26.55 -28.92
C ALA A 13 -35.40 -25.59 -28.81
N GLY A 14 -35.58 -24.45 -28.11
CA GLY A 14 -34.50 -23.54 -27.81
C GLY A 14 -33.57 -24.14 -26.76
N LEU A 15 -32.38 -24.57 -27.17
CA LEU A 15 -31.27 -24.88 -26.26
C LEU A 15 -30.76 -23.55 -25.64
N LEU A 16 -31.18 -23.27 -24.42
CA LEU A 16 -30.52 -22.30 -23.53
C LEU A 16 -29.20 -22.92 -23.10
N MET A 17 -28.13 -22.70 -23.87
CA MET A 17 -26.78 -22.91 -23.40
C MET A 17 -26.48 -21.81 -22.36
N GLY A 18 -26.67 -22.13 -21.08
CA GLY A 18 -26.13 -21.35 -19.99
C GLY A 18 -24.61 -21.34 -20.10
N ALA A 19 -24.04 -20.21 -20.48
CA ALA A 19 -22.61 -20.00 -20.39
C ALA A 19 -22.22 -20.06 -18.91
N VAL A 20 -21.78 -21.24 -18.47
CA VAL A 20 -21.03 -21.36 -17.21
C VAL A 20 -19.74 -20.59 -17.44
N GLN A 21 -19.68 -19.36 -16.95
CA GLN A 21 -18.40 -18.65 -16.83
C GLN A 21 -17.55 -19.51 -15.91
N ALA A 22 -16.59 -20.22 -16.49
CA ALA A 22 -15.53 -20.86 -15.73
C ALA A 22 -14.79 -19.74 -15.00
N GLN A 23 -15.05 -19.61 -13.72
CA GLN A 23 -14.33 -18.71 -12.84
C GLN A 23 -12.88 -19.17 -12.88
N ALA A 24 -11.97 -18.33 -13.34
CA ALA A 24 -10.56 -18.69 -13.42
C ALA A 24 -10.07 -18.98 -12.00
N ALA A 25 -9.60 -20.21 -11.76
CA ALA A 25 -9.13 -20.63 -10.44
C ALA A 25 -7.99 -19.73 -9.98
N SER A 26 -8.05 -19.25 -8.74
CA SER A 26 -7.01 -18.41 -8.17
C SER A 26 -5.75 -19.22 -7.91
N ALA A 27 -4.68 -18.89 -8.63
CA ALA A 27 -3.39 -19.55 -8.43
C ALA A 27 -2.86 -19.37 -6.99
N THR A 28 -3.15 -18.22 -6.36
CA THR A 28 -2.72 -17.96 -4.97
C THR A 28 -3.53 -18.76 -3.97
N LEU A 29 -4.88 -18.83 -4.12
CA LEU A 29 -5.71 -19.63 -3.22
C LEU A 29 -5.41 -21.13 -3.34
N ASP A 30 -5.15 -21.63 -4.56
CA ASP A 30 -4.75 -23.01 -4.80
C ASP A 30 -3.37 -23.33 -4.22
N LYS A 31 -2.41 -22.41 -4.35
CA LYS A 31 -1.11 -22.50 -3.69
C LYS A 31 -1.27 -22.56 -2.17
N MET A 32 -2.11 -21.70 -1.58
CA MET A 32 -2.38 -21.73 -0.13
C MET A 32 -2.92 -23.10 0.30
N LYS A 33 -3.92 -23.64 -0.41
CA LYS A 33 -4.49 -24.96 -0.08
C LYS A 33 -3.50 -26.10 -0.23
N SER A 34 -2.71 -26.12 -1.29
CA SER A 34 -1.82 -27.23 -1.63
C SER A 34 -0.53 -27.22 -0.80
N SER A 35 0.05 -26.04 -0.53
CA SER A 35 1.33 -25.91 0.19
C SER A 35 1.18 -25.58 1.68
N GLY A 36 -0.02 -25.18 2.13
CA GLY A 36 -0.22 -24.68 3.49
C GLY A 36 0.52 -23.38 3.80
N ALA A 37 0.94 -22.62 2.77
CA ALA A 37 1.79 -21.44 2.94
C ALA A 37 1.43 -20.30 1.98
N VAL A 38 1.75 -19.07 2.42
CA VAL A 38 1.65 -17.85 1.62
C VAL A 38 2.88 -16.97 1.87
N THR A 39 3.35 -16.24 0.86
CA THR A 39 4.48 -15.32 0.99
C THR A 39 3.98 -13.88 1.07
N MET A 40 4.24 -13.24 2.21
CA MET A 40 3.91 -11.84 2.47
C MET A 40 5.14 -10.96 2.25
N GLY A 41 5.06 -10.04 1.30
CA GLY A 41 6.04 -8.97 1.12
C GLY A 41 5.92 -7.94 2.24
N VAL A 42 7.01 -7.66 2.91
CA VAL A 42 7.08 -6.74 4.05
C VAL A 42 8.24 -5.75 3.89
N ARG A 43 8.16 -4.63 4.61
CA ARG A 43 9.21 -3.61 4.60
C ARG A 43 10.09 -3.73 5.86
N GLU A 44 11.31 -3.24 5.75
CA GLU A 44 12.25 -3.22 6.88
C GLU A 44 12.20 -1.92 7.69
N SER A 45 11.83 -0.81 7.05
CA SER A 45 11.92 0.53 7.66
C SER A 45 10.74 1.47 7.39
N SER A 46 9.56 0.93 7.10
CA SER A 46 8.33 1.73 6.89
C SER A 46 7.48 1.83 8.16
N ILE A 47 8.05 2.38 9.25
CA ILE A 47 7.34 2.62 10.51
C ILE A 47 6.24 3.68 10.30
N PRO A 48 5.00 3.46 10.79
CA PRO A 48 4.48 2.31 11.55
C PRO A 48 3.76 1.27 10.69
N MET A 49 3.88 1.34 9.36
CA MET A 49 3.05 0.57 8.42
C MET A 49 3.53 -0.89 8.27
N SER A 50 4.83 -1.08 8.04
CA SER A 50 5.49 -2.37 7.85
C SER A 50 6.98 -2.22 8.12
N TYR A 51 7.50 -2.90 9.13
CA TYR A 51 8.90 -2.73 9.54
C TYR A 51 9.40 -3.94 10.33
N THR A 52 10.74 -4.07 10.43
CA THR A 52 11.35 -5.12 11.26
C THR A 52 11.36 -4.71 12.74
N THR A 53 11.00 -5.65 13.59
CA THR A 53 11.09 -5.51 15.07
C THR A 53 12.31 -6.23 15.63
N GLY A 54 13.21 -6.73 14.77
CA GLY A 54 14.38 -7.53 15.10
C GLY A 54 14.14 -9.03 14.91
N ASP A 55 15.23 -9.81 14.84
CA ASP A 55 15.22 -11.28 14.74
C ASP A 55 14.33 -11.82 13.59
N SER A 56 14.37 -11.17 12.43
CA SER A 56 13.54 -11.50 11.26
C SER A 56 12.03 -11.46 11.52
N ARG A 57 11.61 -10.73 12.54
CA ARG A 57 10.19 -10.46 12.82
C ARG A 57 9.78 -9.15 12.19
N PHE A 58 8.58 -9.15 11.61
CA PHE A 58 7.99 -7.98 10.97
C PHE A 58 6.64 -7.66 11.60
N ASP A 59 6.36 -6.37 11.77
CA ASP A 59 5.11 -5.92 12.31
C ASP A 59 4.72 -4.54 11.72
N GLY A 60 3.57 -4.02 12.12
CA GLY A 60 3.05 -2.74 11.67
C GLY A 60 1.58 -2.81 11.28
N TYR A 61 1.02 -1.63 11.04
CA TYR A 61 -0.40 -1.48 10.72
C TYR A 61 -0.87 -2.37 9.56
N HIS A 62 -0.18 -2.30 8.41
CA HIS A 62 -0.53 -3.13 7.25
C HIS A 62 -0.18 -4.60 7.44
N VAL A 63 0.90 -4.92 8.13
CA VAL A 63 1.30 -6.31 8.42
C VAL A 63 0.24 -6.99 9.29
N GLU A 64 -0.27 -6.29 10.32
CA GLU A 64 -1.34 -6.82 11.17
C GLU A 64 -2.64 -7.01 10.41
N ILE A 65 -3.05 -6.02 9.60
CA ILE A 65 -4.25 -6.14 8.73
C ILE A 65 -4.11 -7.33 7.77
N CYS A 66 -2.94 -7.51 7.16
CA CYS A 66 -2.70 -8.65 6.26
C CYS A 66 -2.77 -9.99 6.99
N ARG A 67 -2.29 -10.08 8.22
CA ARG A 67 -2.47 -11.30 9.04
C ARG A 67 -3.95 -11.59 9.30
N MET A 68 -4.76 -10.55 9.57
CA MET A 68 -6.21 -10.70 9.76
C MET A 68 -6.89 -11.14 8.44
N ILE A 69 -6.51 -10.56 7.31
CA ILE A 69 -6.99 -10.94 5.97
C ILE A 69 -6.68 -12.41 5.68
N LEU A 70 -5.44 -12.81 5.85
CA LEU A 70 -5.00 -14.17 5.59
C LEU A 70 -5.63 -15.18 6.55
N GLY A 71 -5.90 -14.79 7.79
CA GLY A 71 -6.68 -15.58 8.74
C GLY A 71 -8.11 -15.82 8.26
N ASP A 72 -8.80 -14.78 7.80
CA ASP A 72 -10.17 -14.90 7.26
C ASP A 72 -10.20 -15.79 5.99
N ILE A 73 -9.23 -15.61 5.09
CA ILE A 73 -9.12 -16.44 3.88
C ILE A 73 -8.81 -17.90 4.25
N LYS A 74 -7.88 -18.16 5.17
CA LYS A 74 -7.57 -19.50 5.69
C LYS A 74 -8.84 -20.21 6.19
N ASP A 75 -9.65 -19.50 7.01
CA ASP A 75 -10.87 -20.05 7.58
C ASP A 75 -11.91 -20.36 6.49
N LYS A 76 -12.10 -19.47 5.52
CA LYS A 76 -12.98 -19.69 4.34
C LYS A 76 -12.55 -20.85 3.47
N LEU A 77 -11.24 -21.13 3.39
CA LEU A 77 -10.69 -22.27 2.66
C LEU A 77 -10.78 -23.59 3.45
N GLY A 78 -11.29 -23.56 4.69
CA GLY A 78 -11.37 -24.72 5.57
C GLY A 78 -10.01 -25.27 6.04
N MET A 79 -8.97 -24.42 6.02
CA MET A 79 -7.61 -24.81 6.42
C MET A 79 -7.43 -24.67 7.92
N SER A 80 -6.87 -25.68 8.57
CA SER A 80 -6.54 -25.64 10.00
C SER A 80 -5.37 -24.70 10.31
N THR A 81 -4.37 -24.67 9.43
CA THR A 81 -3.15 -23.86 9.59
C THR A 81 -2.78 -23.17 8.28
N LEU A 82 -2.10 -22.04 8.39
CA LEU A 82 -1.50 -21.32 7.26
C LEU A 82 -0.16 -20.73 7.74
N ARG A 83 0.92 -21.13 7.08
CA ARG A 83 2.24 -20.56 7.34
C ARG A 83 2.43 -19.29 6.50
N ILE A 84 2.79 -18.19 7.15
CA ILE A 84 3.14 -16.93 6.49
C ILE A 84 4.67 -16.85 6.40
N ASN A 85 5.21 -16.87 5.19
CA ASN A 85 6.61 -16.60 4.93
C ASN A 85 6.78 -15.09 4.68
N TYR A 86 7.65 -14.44 5.45
CA TYR A 86 7.93 -13.02 5.27
C TYR A 86 9.07 -12.82 4.28
N GLN A 87 8.83 -12.03 3.23
CA GLN A 87 9.81 -11.64 2.22
C GLN A 87 10.06 -10.14 2.31
N PRO A 88 11.24 -9.68 2.79
CA PRO A 88 11.60 -8.28 2.75
C PRO A 88 11.63 -7.76 1.31
N VAL A 89 10.99 -6.61 1.10
CA VAL A 89 10.94 -5.93 -0.20
C VAL A 89 11.28 -4.44 -0.05
N THR A 90 11.85 -3.86 -1.10
CA THR A 90 12.12 -2.43 -1.21
C THR A 90 11.05 -1.75 -2.07
N SER A 91 11.03 -0.42 -2.08
CA SER A 91 10.15 0.32 -2.99
C SER A 91 10.43 0.03 -4.47
N GLN A 92 11.68 -0.34 -4.80
CA GLN A 92 12.10 -0.62 -6.17
C GLN A 92 11.72 -2.03 -6.65
N ASN A 93 11.80 -3.06 -5.77
CA ASN A 93 11.63 -4.46 -6.19
C ASN A 93 10.25 -5.06 -5.88
N ARG A 94 9.41 -4.42 -5.05
CA ARG A 94 8.11 -4.97 -4.62
C ARG A 94 7.16 -5.28 -5.77
N VAL A 95 7.06 -4.39 -6.78
CA VAL A 95 6.16 -4.60 -7.93
C VAL A 95 6.58 -5.83 -8.75
N PRO A 96 7.84 -5.96 -9.24
CA PRO A 96 8.25 -7.16 -9.96
C PRO A 96 8.16 -8.45 -9.12
N LEU A 97 8.37 -8.41 -7.81
CA LEU A 97 8.25 -9.61 -6.95
C LEU A 97 6.80 -10.06 -6.77
N VAL A 98 5.83 -9.16 -6.76
CA VAL A 98 4.41 -9.51 -6.79
C VAL A 98 4.02 -10.00 -8.18
N GLN A 99 4.44 -9.31 -9.23
CA GLN A 99 4.10 -9.63 -10.62
C GLN A 99 4.54 -11.05 -11.01
N ASN A 100 5.75 -11.47 -10.59
CA ASN A 100 6.29 -12.79 -10.90
C ASN A 100 5.88 -13.91 -9.92
N GLY A 101 5.07 -13.59 -8.89
CA GLY A 101 4.57 -14.55 -7.91
C GLY A 101 5.58 -14.98 -6.83
N THR A 102 6.75 -14.34 -6.72
CA THR A 102 7.65 -14.52 -5.57
C THR A 102 6.98 -14.04 -4.28
N VAL A 103 6.21 -12.98 -4.36
CA VAL A 103 5.36 -12.44 -3.29
C VAL A 103 3.90 -12.62 -3.70
N ASP A 104 3.11 -13.22 -2.83
CA ASP A 104 1.68 -13.46 -3.06
C ASP A 104 0.83 -12.22 -2.67
N ILE A 105 1.21 -11.57 -1.58
CA ILE A 105 0.54 -10.38 -1.02
C ILE A 105 1.59 -9.41 -0.47
N GLU A 106 1.58 -8.15 -0.90
CA GLU A 106 2.52 -7.12 -0.38
C GLU A 106 1.80 -6.20 0.60
N CYS A 107 2.32 -6.13 1.81
CA CYS A 107 1.76 -5.45 2.97
C CYS A 107 2.69 -4.32 3.46
N GLY A 108 3.10 -3.50 2.53
CA GLY A 108 3.97 -2.35 2.76
C GLY A 108 3.25 -1.00 2.67
N THR A 109 3.87 -0.07 1.97
CA THR A 109 3.40 1.31 1.78
C THR A 109 3.32 1.65 0.29
N THR A 110 2.58 0.84 -0.46
CA THR A 110 2.53 1.02 -1.91
C THR A 110 1.35 1.88 -2.31
N THR A 111 1.65 3.05 -2.89
CA THR A 111 0.66 3.90 -3.52
C THR A 111 0.03 3.19 -4.70
N ASN A 112 -1.28 3.06 -4.70
CA ASN A 112 -2.05 2.68 -5.87
C ASN A 112 -2.06 3.86 -6.86
N ASN A 113 -1.46 3.68 -8.02
CA ASN A 113 -1.52 4.63 -9.13
C ASN A 113 -1.69 3.90 -10.46
N THR A 114 -2.09 4.64 -11.49
CA THR A 114 -2.39 4.06 -12.81
C THR A 114 -1.18 3.39 -13.46
N ALA A 115 0.04 3.85 -13.19
CA ALA A 115 1.26 3.26 -13.73
C ALA A 115 1.48 1.86 -13.15
N ARG A 116 1.46 1.71 -11.81
CA ARG A 116 1.64 0.43 -11.12
C ARG A 116 0.48 -0.54 -11.35
N ALA A 117 -0.75 -0.03 -11.49
CA ALA A 117 -1.94 -0.84 -11.76
C ALA A 117 -1.91 -1.54 -13.15
N LYS A 118 -0.95 -1.20 -14.02
CA LYS A 118 -0.69 -1.95 -15.26
C LYS A 118 -0.07 -3.32 -14.97
N ASP A 119 0.73 -3.42 -13.91
CA ASP A 119 1.56 -4.57 -13.59
C ASP A 119 1.02 -5.43 -12.43
N VAL A 120 0.33 -4.81 -11.47
CA VAL A 120 -0.19 -5.46 -10.25
C VAL A 120 -1.64 -5.09 -9.98
N GLY A 121 -2.34 -5.88 -9.16
CA GLY A 121 -3.65 -5.57 -8.61
C GLY A 121 -3.53 -4.86 -7.27
N PHE A 122 -4.41 -3.90 -7.01
CA PHE A 122 -4.53 -3.25 -5.71
C PHE A 122 -5.85 -3.60 -5.06
N ALA A 123 -5.82 -3.93 -3.78
CA ALA A 123 -7.01 -4.08 -2.95
C ALA A 123 -7.59 -2.69 -2.56
N ASN A 124 -8.69 -2.69 -1.82
CA ASN A 124 -9.29 -1.46 -1.30
C ASN A 124 -8.29 -0.65 -0.47
N THR A 125 -8.34 0.66 -0.61
CA THR A 125 -7.49 1.63 0.10
C THR A 125 -7.69 1.50 1.62
N LEU A 126 -6.60 1.32 2.34
CA LEU A 126 -6.59 1.19 3.80
C LEU A 126 -6.11 2.45 4.51
N TYR A 127 -5.33 3.27 3.82
CA TYR A 127 -4.73 4.49 4.33
C TYR A 127 -4.60 5.53 3.21
N VAL A 128 -4.91 6.78 3.50
CA VAL A 128 -4.69 7.90 2.57
C VAL A 128 -3.53 8.72 3.10
N GLU A 129 -2.44 8.64 2.39
CA GLU A 129 -1.15 9.25 2.71
C GLU A 129 -1.04 10.66 2.14
N GLU A 130 -0.21 11.47 2.79
CA GLU A 130 0.22 12.78 2.31
C GLU A 130 1.73 12.79 2.13
N VAL A 131 2.21 13.07 0.92
CA VAL A 131 3.65 13.29 0.70
C VAL A 131 4.05 14.65 1.27
N ARG A 132 5.07 14.67 2.13
CA ARG A 132 5.51 15.84 2.91
C ARG A 132 7.03 15.99 2.89
N ILE A 133 7.54 16.99 3.58
CA ILE A 133 8.96 17.33 3.68
C ILE A 133 9.40 17.25 5.15
N ALA A 134 10.38 16.41 5.45
CA ALA A 134 11.07 16.45 6.75
C ALA A 134 12.38 17.20 6.63
N VAL A 135 12.69 18.00 7.63
CA VAL A 135 13.91 18.81 7.72
C VAL A 135 14.45 18.85 9.15
N LYS A 136 15.69 19.29 9.34
CA LYS A 136 16.18 19.64 10.67
C LYS A 136 15.40 20.84 11.23
N ALA A 137 15.08 20.82 12.50
CA ALA A 137 14.24 21.83 13.15
C ALA A 137 14.76 23.28 12.97
N ASN A 138 16.07 23.45 12.90
CA ASN A 138 16.76 24.73 12.74
C ASN A 138 17.13 25.08 11.29
N SER A 139 16.68 24.32 10.28
CA SER A 139 17.10 24.47 8.87
C SER A 139 16.62 25.76 8.20
N GLY A 140 15.57 26.41 8.73
CA GLY A 140 14.93 27.56 8.09
C GLY A 140 14.00 27.20 6.91
N ILE A 141 14.02 25.94 6.41
CA ILE A 141 13.19 25.46 5.31
C ILE A 141 11.73 25.35 5.77
N LYS A 142 10.80 25.89 4.97
CA LYS A 142 9.37 25.94 5.29
C LYS A 142 8.48 25.34 4.18
N SER A 143 8.97 25.24 2.94
CA SER A 143 8.20 24.80 1.78
C SER A 143 9.08 24.10 0.75
N ILE A 144 8.48 23.50 -0.28
CA ILE A 144 9.22 22.90 -1.40
C ILE A 144 10.03 23.96 -2.17
N SER A 145 9.56 25.20 -2.22
CA SER A 145 10.26 26.30 -2.89
C SER A 145 11.62 26.61 -2.25
N ASP A 146 11.77 26.39 -0.95
CA ASP A 146 13.02 26.60 -0.22
C ASP A 146 14.08 25.53 -0.51
N LEU A 147 13.70 24.46 -1.25
CA LEU A 147 14.59 23.37 -1.61
C LEU A 147 15.39 23.60 -2.89
N ALA A 148 15.14 24.70 -3.62
CA ALA A 148 15.89 25.03 -4.84
C ALA A 148 17.41 25.05 -4.57
N GLY A 149 18.17 24.27 -5.33
CA GLY A 149 19.63 24.14 -5.19
C GLY A 149 20.11 23.41 -3.92
N LYS A 150 19.19 22.81 -3.12
CA LYS A 150 19.52 22.04 -1.92
C LYS A 150 19.58 20.55 -2.19
N LYS A 151 20.26 19.82 -1.32
CA LYS A 151 20.32 18.36 -1.33
C LYS A 151 19.02 17.78 -0.75
N VAL A 152 18.26 17.10 -1.59
CA VAL A 152 16.98 16.52 -1.22
C VAL A 152 17.07 15.00 -1.25
N ALA A 153 16.96 14.38 -0.08
CA ALA A 153 16.88 12.93 0.04
C ALA A 153 15.50 12.43 -0.37
N THR A 154 15.47 11.30 -1.03
CA THR A 154 14.27 10.50 -1.26
C THR A 154 14.64 9.03 -1.40
N THR A 155 13.65 8.11 -1.43
CA THR A 155 13.91 6.68 -1.54
C THR A 155 13.70 6.21 -2.97
N THR A 156 14.66 5.46 -3.51
CA THR A 156 14.58 4.89 -4.86
C THR A 156 13.30 4.07 -5.07
N GLY A 157 12.61 4.28 -6.20
CA GLY A 157 11.40 3.53 -6.58
C GLY A 157 10.10 4.03 -5.95
N THR A 158 10.13 5.20 -5.28
CA THR A 158 8.94 5.85 -4.71
C THR A 158 8.30 6.86 -5.68
N THR A 159 7.04 7.20 -5.39
CA THR A 159 6.31 8.29 -6.07
C THR A 159 6.93 9.65 -5.79
N SER A 160 7.57 9.84 -4.63
CA SER A 160 8.25 11.09 -4.24
C SER A 160 9.34 11.50 -5.24
N VAL A 161 10.08 10.54 -5.82
CA VAL A 161 11.07 10.83 -6.90
C VAL A 161 10.38 11.48 -8.11
N GLN A 162 9.27 10.91 -8.55
CA GLN A 162 8.52 11.44 -9.70
C GLN A 162 7.90 12.81 -9.40
N LEU A 163 7.43 13.00 -8.15
CA LEU A 163 6.84 14.23 -7.68
C LEU A 163 7.88 15.37 -7.68
N LEU A 164 9.07 15.13 -7.14
CA LEU A 164 10.18 16.10 -7.16
C LEU A 164 10.54 16.50 -8.58
N ARG A 165 10.76 15.55 -9.47
CA ARG A 165 11.08 15.80 -10.89
C ARG A 165 9.96 16.52 -11.66
N LYS A 166 8.70 16.25 -11.30
CA LYS A 166 7.55 16.99 -11.85
C LYS A 166 7.58 18.45 -11.38
N HIS A 167 7.88 18.67 -10.10
CA HIS A 167 7.98 20.03 -9.53
C HIS A 167 9.12 20.82 -10.16
N GLU A 168 10.31 20.24 -10.32
CA GLU A 168 11.46 20.86 -11.00
C GLU A 168 11.09 21.35 -12.39
N ARG A 169 10.51 20.48 -13.22
CA ARG A 169 10.11 20.82 -14.58
C ARG A 169 9.05 21.91 -14.63
N ALA A 170 8.09 21.89 -13.70
CA ALA A 170 6.98 22.85 -13.69
C ALA A 170 7.41 24.26 -13.26
N ASN A 171 8.44 24.38 -12.42
CA ASN A 171 8.84 25.64 -11.79
C ASN A 171 10.22 26.13 -12.24
N GLY A 172 10.91 25.38 -13.11
CA GLY A 172 12.26 25.73 -13.57
C GLY A 172 13.31 25.76 -12.46
N VAL A 173 13.08 24.98 -11.39
CA VAL A 173 14.01 24.82 -10.27
C VAL A 173 14.76 23.50 -10.38
N ASN A 174 15.88 23.35 -9.67
CA ASN A 174 16.65 22.14 -9.62
C ASN A 174 16.94 21.74 -8.19
N PHE A 175 16.79 20.46 -7.87
CA PHE A 175 17.18 19.83 -6.61
C PHE A 175 18.45 19.00 -6.82
N ASP A 176 19.34 18.95 -5.82
CA ASP A 176 20.42 17.95 -5.80
C ASP A 176 19.86 16.67 -5.16
N GLU A 177 19.27 15.79 -6.00
CA GLU A 177 18.61 14.57 -5.53
C GLU A 177 19.64 13.57 -5.00
N VAL A 178 19.47 13.12 -3.75
CA VAL A 178 20.25 12.04 -3.14
C VAL A 178 19.34 10.89 -2.72
N PHE A 179 19.76 9.66 -3.01
CA PHE A 179 18.88 8.49 -2.91
C PHE A 179 19.32 7.53 -1.82
N GLY A 180 18.36 7.15 -0.95
CA GLY A 180 18.48 5.99 -0.09
C GLY A 180 17.93 4.74 -0.79
N LYS A 181 18.46 3.59 -0.42
CA LYS A 181 17.96 2.28 -0.88
C LYS A 181 16.62 1.96 -0.23
N ASP A 182 16.46 2.31 1.05
CA ASP A 182 15.22 2.21 1.80
C ASP A 182 15.00 3.48 2.65
N HIS A 183 13.88 3.57 3.37
CA HIS A 183 13.48 4.79 4.09
C HIS A 183 14.42 5.15 5.22
N ALA A 184 14.97 4.17 5.95
CA ALA A 184 15.97 4.41 6.98
C ALA A 184 17.27 5.00 6.39
N ASP A 185 17.73 4.49 5.25
CA ASP A 185 18.90 5.02 4.55
C ASP A 185 18.67 6.48 4.11
N SER A 186 17.47 6.77 3.57
CA SER A 186 17.11 8.13 3.15
C SER A 186 17.04 9.09 4.34
N PHE A 187 16.46 8.65 5.46
CA PHE A 187 16.41 9.46 6.68
C PHE A 187 17.83 9.69 7.27
N LEU A 188 18.70 8.70 7.19
CA LEU A 188 20.10 8.82 7.62
C LEU A 188 20.88 9.90 6.82
N LEU A 189 20.52 10.13 5.54
CA LEU A 189 21.09 11.23 4.76
C LEU A 189 20.73 12.59 5.39
N LEU A 190 19.49 12.76 5.87
CA LEU A 190 19.06 13.96 6.60
C LEU A 190 19.72 14.05 7.98
N GLU A 191 19.77 12.95 8.75
CA GLU A 191 20.40 12.91 10.07
C GLU A 191 21.87 13.32 10.04
N SER A 192 22.62 12.74 9.09
CA SER A 192 24.06 12.99 8.93
C SER A 192 24.39 14.34 8.29
N GLY A 193 23.38 15.12 7.86
CA GLY A 193 23.58 16.40 7.17
C GLY A 193 24.07 16.22 5.71
N ARG A 194 23.99 15.04 5.13
CA ARG A 194 24.27 14.79 3.71
C ARG A 194 23.10 15.20 2.81
N ALA A 195 21.92 15.42 3.41
CA ALA A 195 20.76 16.04 2.77
C ALA A 195 20.21 17.16 3.66
N ASP A 196 19.63 18.18 3.06
CA ASP A 196 18.95 19.29 3.73
C ASP A 196 17.49 18.97 4.07
N ALA A 197 16.88 18.09 3.28
CA ALA A 197 15.50 17.64 3.43
C ALA A 197 15.35 16.17 3.04
N PHE A 198 14.26 15.53 3.55
CA PHE A 198 13.80 14.23 3.09
C PHE A 198 12.33 14.35 2.67
N VAL A 199 12.05 14.11 1.39
CA VAL A 199 10.69 14.14 0.82
C VAL A 199 10.15 12.72 0.71
N MET A 200 9.06 12.45 1.45
CA MET A 200 8.47 11.12 1.55
C MET A 200 7.04 11.19 2.12
N ASP A 201 6.39 10.03 2.19
CA ASP A 201 5.13 9.80 2.89
C ASP A 201 5.18 10.33 4.32
N GLY A 202 4.18 11.11 4.72
CA GLY A 202 4.14 11.75 6.04
C GLY A 202 4.20 10.76 7.21
N SER A 203 3.55 9.59 7.05
CA SER A 203 3.62 8.51 8.05
C SER A 203 5.03 7.95 8.21
N ILE A 204 5.76 7.78 7.10
CA ILE A 204 7.16 7.31 7.09
C ILE A 204 8.08 8.36 7.69
N LEU A 205 7.87 9.65 7.36
CA LEU A 205 8.63 10.74 7.98
C LEU A 205 8.41 10.78 9.48
N ALA A 206 7.15 10.74 9.94
CA ALA A 206 6.82 10.78 11.36
C ALA A 206 7.39 9.57 12.11
N GLY A 207 7.29 8.36 11.51
CA GLY A 207 7.84 7.14 12.09
C GLY A 207 9.36 7.17 12.22
N ASN A 208 10.09 7.65 11.19
CA ASN A 208 11.55 7.78 11.25
C ASN A 208 11.96 8.84 12.26
N ILE A 209 11.27 9.99 12.31
CA ILE A 209 11.52 11.05 13.31
C ILE A 209 11.30 10.48 14.72
N ALA A 210 10.17 9.82 15.00
CA ALA A 210 9.88 9.22 16.30
C ALA A 210 10.91 8.16 16.71
N ASN A 211 11.46 7.41 15.74
CA ASN A 211 12.47 6.37 15.97
C ASN A 211 13.91 6.91 16.06
N SER A 212 14.15 8.18 15.71
CA SER A 212 15.46 8.81 15.76
C SER A 212 15.97 8.99 17.21
N LYS A 213 17.26 9.24 17.35
CA LYS A 213 17.85 9.47 18.67
C LYS A 213 17.26 10.70 19.38
N ASN A 214 17.02 11.79 18.64
CA ASN A 214 16.48 13.04 19.14
C ASN A 214 15.34 13.51 18.22
N PRO A 215 14.09 13.08 18.42
CA PRO A 215 12.96 13.46 17.56
C PRO A 215 12.73 14.98 17.45
N LYS A 216 13.08 15.74 18.48
CA LYS A 216 12.94 17.21 18.51
C LYS A 216 13.87 17.94 17.54
N ASP A 217 14.91 17.28 17.04
CA ASP A 217 15.85 17.85 16.07
C ASP A 217 15.26 17.92 14.65
N TYR A 218 14.07 17.36 14.43
CA TYR A 218 13.41 17.26 13.14
C TYR A 218 11.99 17.79 13.21
N LYS A 219 11.47 18.21 12.05
CA LYS A 219 10.07 18.60 11.87
C LYS A 219 9.61 18.29 10.45
N ILE A 220 8.31 18.06 10.30
CA ILE A 220 7.63 17.97 9.00
C ILE A 220 7.10 19.37 8.67
N VAL A 221 7.36 19.83 7.45
CA VAL A 221 7.03 21.20 7.03
C VAL A 221 6.35 21.24 5.67
N GLY A 222 5.88 22.41 5.29
CA GLY A 222 5.35 22.72 3.98
C GLY A 222 3.95 22.23 3.75
N GLU A 223 3.52 22.41 2.52
CA GLU A 223 2.25 21.96 1.97
C GLU A 223 2.22 20.45 1.77
N VAL A 224 1.02 19.91 1.56
CA VAL A 224 0.83 18.54 1.07
C VAL A 224 1.20 18.51 -0.41
N LEU A 225 2.24 17.75 -0.75
CA LEU A 225 2.77 17.70 -2.12
C LEU A 225 1.96 16.74 -3.01
N SER A 226 1.39 15.70 -2.42
CA SER A 226 0.51 14.73 -3.08
C SER A 226 -0.34 14.02 -2.03
N THR A 227 -1.55 13.61 -2.44
CA THR A 227 -2.43 12.73 -1.65
C THR A 227 -2.46 11.36 -2.31
N GLU A 228 -2.14 10.31 -1.58
CA GLU A 228 -1.88 8.99 -2.16
C GLU A 228 -2.63 7.87 -1.43
N PRO A 229 -3.49 7.10 -2.12
CA PRO A 229 -4.12 5.92 -1.54
C PRO A 229 -3.09 4.80 -1.41
N ILE A 230 -2.89 4.31 -0.19
CA ILE A 230 -2.02 3.18 0.10
C ILE A 230 -2.87 1.92 0.20
N ALA A 231 -2.50 0.91 -0.56
CA ALA A 231 -3.24 -0.33 -0.66
C ALA A 231 -2.32 -1.56 -0.72
N ILE A 232 -2.87 -2.69 -0.32
CA ILE A 232 -2.23 -4.00 -0.43
C ILE A 232 -2.14 -4.38 -1.90
N MET A 233 -0.96 -4.85 -2.35
CA MET A 233 -0.77 -5.37 -3.70
C MET A 233 -0.92 -6.89 -3.74
N VAL A 234 -1.52 -7.35 -4.82
CA VAL A 234 -1.62 -8.76 -5.23
C VAL A 234 -1.32 -8.89 -6.71
N ARG A 235 -1.17 -10.10 -7.22
CA ARG A 235 -1.00 -10.30 -8.66
C ARG A 235 -2.22 -9.77 -9.43
N LYS A 236 -1.96 -9.15 -10.57
CA LYS A 236 -3.00 -8.59 -11.44
C LYS A 236 -3.87 -9.67 -12.09
N ASP A 237 -3.27 -10.79 -12.43
CA ASP A 237 -3.90 -11.93 -13.08
C ASP A 237 -4.61 -12.89 -12.10
N ASP A 238 -4.77 -12.49 -10.82
CA ASP A 238 -5.48 -13.25 -9.78
C ASP A 238 -6.63 -12.43 -9.17
N PRO A 239 -7.70 -12.16 -9.96
CA PRO A 239 -8.83 -11.36 -9.50
C PRO A 239 -9.62 -12.03 -8.37
N GLU A 240 -9.63 -13.36 -8.27
CA GLU A 240 -10.29 -14.08 -7.17
C GLU A 240 -9.57 -13.88 -5.85
N PHE A 241 -8.24 -13.94 -5.84
CA PHE A 241 -7.48 -13.62 -4.63
C PHE A 241 -7.69 -12.15 -4.20
N LYS A 242 -7.67 -11.20 -5.17
CA LYS A 242 -8.01 -9.80 -4.89
C LYS A 242 -9.42 -9.66 -4.29
N ALA A 243 -10.40 -10.38 -4.82
CA ALA A 243 -11.77 -10.36 -4.29
C ALA A 243 -11.83 -10.92 -2.86
N ALA A 244 -11.09 -12.00 -2.57
CA ALA A 244 -11.00 -12.57 -1.22
C ALA A 244 -10.36 -11.59 -0.23
N VAL A 245 -9.29 -10.90 -0.64
CA VAL A 245 -8.63 -9.84 0.15
C VAL A 245 -9.61 -8.69 0.42
N ASN A 246 -10.32 -8.20 -0.58
CA ASN A 246 -11.30 -7.12 -0.43
C ASN A 246 -12.47 -7.52 0.48
N ALA A 247 -12.96 -8.75 0.38
CA ALA A 247 -14.02 -9.25 1.26
C ALA A 247 -13.56 -9.31 2.74
N ALA A 248 -12.32 -9.71 2.98
CA ALA A 248 -11.74 -9.70 4.33
C ALA A 248 -11.54 -8.27 4.85
N ILE A 249 -11.09 -7.32 4.01
CA ILE A 249 -11.02 -5.89 4.37
C ILE A 249 -12.39 -5.36 4.75
N ALA A 250 -13.42 -5.61 3.94
CA ALA A 250 -14.80 -5.20 4.23
C ALA A 250 -15.29 -5.75 5.57
N LYS A 251 -14.96 -7.00 5.91
CA LYS A 251 -15.31 -7.61 7.20
C LYS A 251 -14.57 -6.95 8.37
N ILE A 252 -13.28 -6.60 8.22
CA ILE A 252 -12.50 -5.89 9.24
C ILE A 252 -13.12 -4.52 9.53
N VAL A 253 -13.49 -3.78 8.47
CA VAL A 253 -14.16 -2.48 8.56
C VAL A 253 -15.53 -2.60 9.20
N ALA A 254 -16.38 -3.52 8.74
CA ALA A 254 -17.73 -3.73 9.26
C ALA A 254 -17.75 -4.13 10.76
N ASN A 255 -16.71 -4.84 11.19
CA ASN A 255 -16.53 -5.21 12.61
C ASN A 255 -15.94 -4.10 13.47
N GLY A 256 -15.76 -2.88 12.94
CA GLY A 256 -15.26 -1.72 13.68
C GLY A 256 -13.81 -1.85 14.16
N LYS A 257 -12.98 -2.67 13.51
CA LYS A 257 -11.60 -2.92 13.95
C LYS A 257 -10.63 -1.79 13.59
N MET A 258 -10.92 -1.01 12.53
CA MET A 258 -9.98 -0.04 11.99
C MET A 258 -9.56 1.07 12.98
N PRO A 259 -10.47 1.69 13.77
CA PRO A 259 -10.06 2.69 14.76
C PRO A 259 -9.14 2.15 15.85
N GLY A 260 -9.36 0.90 16.30
CA GLY A 260 -8.49 0.25 17.28
C GLY A 260 -7.09 -0.04 16.73
N LEU A 261 -7.00 -0.47 15.46
CA LEU A 261 -5.72 -0.67 14.76
C LEU A 261 -4.98 0.65 14.58
N TRP A 262 -5.70 1.75 14.25
CA TRP A 262 -5.10 3.08 14.17
C TRP A 262 -4.52 3.50 15.51
N ASN A 263 -5.32 3.45 16.59
CA ASN A 263 -4.86 3.80 17.92
C ASN A 263 -3.62 3.01 18.34
N LYS A 264 -3.60 1.70 18.06
CA LYS A 264 -2.47 0.83 18.37
C LYS A 264 -1.18 1.29 17.68
N TRP A 265 -1.24 1.53 16.36
CA TRP A 265 -0.04 1.71 15.55
C TRP A 265 0.43 3.17 15.43
N PHE A 266 -0.48 4.14 15.59
CA PHE A 266 -0.15 5.55 15.39
C PHE A 266 -0.16 6.37 16.68
N LEU A 267 -1.02 6.01 17.65
CA LEU A 267 -1.24 6.82 18.86
C LEU A 267 -0.77 6.15 20.16
N SER A 268 -0.35 4.88 20.10
CA SER A 268 0.16 4.14 21.25
C SER A 268 1.63 3.76 21.07
N PRO A 269 2.34 3.39 22.17
CA PRO A 269 3.71 2.90 22.08
C PRO A 269 3.81 1.62 21.23
N ILE A 270 4.68 1.60 20.22
CA ILE A 270 4.90 0.46 19.31
C ILE A 270 6.30 -0.12 19.47
N PRO A 271 6.45 -1.47 19.29
CA PRO A 271 7.75 -2.13 19.39
C PRO A 271 8.71 -1.67 18.27
N PRO A 272 10.05 -1.91 18.41
CA PRO A 272 10.71 -2.48 19.59
C PRO A 272 11.04 -1.46 20.65
N LYS A 273 11.05 -0.15 20.34
CA LYS A 273 11.54 0.94 21.21
C LYS A 273 10.44 1.63 22.02
N ASN A 274 9.20 1.19 21.92
CA ASN A 274 8.04 1.84 22.55
C ASN A 274 7.86 3.31 22.13
N ILE A 275 8.11 3.60 20.85
CA ILE A 275 7.89 4.94 20.28
C ILE A 275 6.41 5.16 20.00
N VAL A 276 5.99 6.43 20.07
CA VAL A 276 4.65 6.88 19.63
C VAL A 276 4.83 7.74 18.38
N VAL A 277 4.20 7.37 17.27
CA VAL A 277 4.29 8.11 16.00
C VAL A 277 3.54 9.44 16.08
N GLY A 278 2.38 9.45 16.76
CA GLY A 278 1.63 10.65 17.05
C GLY A 278 0.83 11.22 15.86
N LEU A 279 0.46 10.39 14.88
CA LEU A 279 -0.35 10.82 13.74
C LEU A 279 -1.83 10.58 13.99
N GLU A 280 -2.59 11.68 13.97
CA GLU A 280 -4.05 11.63 14.07
C GLU A 280 -4.69 11.05 12.80
N LEU A 281 -5.81 10.38 12.99
CA LEU A 281 -6.56 9.76 11.90
C LEU A 281 -7.19 10.83 10.99
N SER A 282 -6.72 10.91 9.75
CA SER A 282 -7.19 11.89 8.77
C SER A 282 -8.65 11.66 8.33
N PRO A 283 -9.40 12.73 7.99
CA PRO A 283 -10.72 12.59 7.39
C PRO A 283 -10.71 11.77 6.08
N ALA A 284 -9.64 11.89 5.28
CA ALA A 284 -9.48 11.14 4.04
C ALA A 284 -9.37 9.63 4.29
N THR A 285 -8.59 9.21 5.28
CA THR A 285 -8.49 7.80 5.69
C THR A 285 -9.80 7.27 6.24
N LYS A 286 -10.50 8.06 7.09
CA LYS A 286 -11.85 7.69 7.58
C LYS A 286 -12.83 7.48 6.43
N ASN A 287 -12.81 8.39 5.44
CA ASN A 287 -13.67 8.28 4.25
C ASN A 287 -13.33 7.04 3.41
N ALA A 288 -12.04 6.69 3.26
CA ALA A 288 -11.63 5.48 2.54
C ALA A 288 -12.18 4.20 3.21
N TRP A 289 -12.24 4.14 4.54
CA TRP A 289 -12.86 3.01 5.25
C TRP A 289 -14.38 2.98 5.09
N ALA A 290 -15.04 4.14 5.12
CA ALA A 290 -16.50 4.22 4.97
C ALA A 290 -16.95 3.93 3.52
N ASN A 291 -16.11 4.18 2.53
CA ASN A 291 -16.38 4.08 1.10
C ASN A 291 -15.27 3.26 0.42
N LEU A 292 -15.20 1.98 0.74
CA LEU A 292 -14.15 1.07 0.24
C LEU A 292 -14.06 1.11 -1.29
N ASN A 293 -12.88 1.40 -1.80
CA ASN A 293 -12.59 1.46 -3.23
C ASN A 293 -11.09 1.27 -3.49
N ASP A 294 -10.73 1.01 -4.73
CA ASP A 294 -9.36 0.87 -5.23
C ASP A 294 -9.00 1.96 -6.25
N LYS A 295 -9.51 3.18 -6.07
CA LYS A 295 -9.21 4.31 -6.94
C LYS A 295 -7.73 4.67 -6.89
N PRO A 296 -7.12 5.00 -8.03
CA PRO A 296 -5.70 5.36 -8.09
C PRO A 296 -5.46 6.80 -7.60
N ALA A 297 -4.21 7.12 -7.30
CA ALA A 297 -3.78 8.44 -6.79
C ALA A 297 -4.18 9.61 -7.68
N GLU A 298 -4.30 9.38 -8.98
CA GLU A 298 -4.76 10.37 -9.94
C GLU A 298 -6.18 10.86 -9.63
N ASP A 299 -7.04 10.03 -9.02
CA ASP A 299 -8.39 10.41 -8.63
C ASP A 299 -8.42 11.21 -7.31
N TYR A 300 -7.43 11.06 -6.45
CA TYR A 300 -7.29 11.80 -5.19
C TYR A 300 -6.69 13.21 -5.39
N ASN A 301 -5.99 13.43 -6.51
CA ASN A 301 -5.31 14.69 -6.82
C ASN A 301 -6.01 15.50 -7.94
N LYS A 302 -7.22 15.15 -8.31
CA LYS A 302 -8.06 15.96 -9.21
C LYS A 302 -8.45 17.25 -8.49
N LYS A 303 -8.12 18.40 -9.09
CA LYS A 303 -8.58 19.73 -8.65
C LYS A 303 -9.97 20.01 -9.23
#